data_6eb65f20819cd0212eaac517de4d4bd8
#
_entry.id   6eb65f20819cd0212eaac517de4d4bd8
#
_cell.length_a   1.000
_cell.length_b   1.000
_cell.length_c   1.000
_cell.angle_alpha   90.00
_cell.angle_beta   90.00
_cell.angle_gamma   90.00
#
_symmetry.space_group_name_H-M   'P 1'
#
loop_
_entity.id
_entity.type
_entity.pdbx_description
1 polymer ?
#
loop_
_entity_poly.entity_id
_entity_poly.type
_entity_poly.pdbx_seq_one_letter_code
_entity_poly.pdbx_strand_id
1 'polypeptide(L)'
;MKHWIAIVSLALAALWGGGCSLPRPEPRWVGGELKATSERVLWEATRLALQKNNFPVGAHMDEANLKAESGYTNSLAPFRGKGFRERCFVVWTRVGEGRWHLEVRVERDRNDDITHPLDISYADWQPDPDNEERARLVAQYIRSLLDTR
;
A
#
# COMPACT_ATOMS: atom_id res chain seq x y z
N MET A 1 43.29 33.32 21.92
CA MET A 1 42.02 32.90 22.52
C MET A 1 40.79 33.41 21.74
N LYS A 2 40.77 33.39 20.38
CA LYS A 2 39.66 33.91 19.55
C LYS A 2 39.05 32.88 18.59
N HIS A 3 39.51 31.62 18.59
CA HIS A 3 39.07 30.63 17.61
C HIS A 3 38.16 29.53 18.18
N TRP A 4 37.85 29.52 19.45
CA TRP A 4 37.01 28.46 20.07
C TRP A 4 35.53 28.76 20.09
N ILE A 5 35.11 30.00 19.84
CA ILE A 5 33.68 30.40 19.87
C ILE A 5 32.97 30.06 18.55
N ALA A 6 33.68 29.95 17.42
CA ALA A 6 33.08 29.67 16.10
C ALA A 6 32.65 28.22 15.92
N ILE A 7 33.23 27.27 16.64
CA ILE A 7 32.94 25.82 16.46
C ILE A 7 31.67 25.38 17.19
N VAL A 8 31.32 26.07 18.30
CA VAL A 8 30.12 25.72 19.07
C VAL A 8 28.84 26.16 18.39
N SER A 9 28.86 27.23 17.58
CA SER A 9 27.66 27.74 16.88
C SER A 9 27.22 26.88 15.68
N LEU A 10 28.14 26.10 15.10
CA LEU A 10 27.81 25.25 13.95
C LEU A 10 27.13 23.92 14.34
N ALA A 11 27.38 23.45 15.57
CA ALA A 11 26.80 22.21 16.06
C ALA A 11 25.32 22.29 16.47
N LEU A 12 24.81 23.49 16.74
CA LEU A 12 23.42 23.70 17.19
C LEU A 12 22.41 23.81 16.04
N ALA A 13 22.88 24.09 14.82
CA ALA A 13 22.00 24.25 13.64
C ALA A 13 21.58 22.91 13.00
N ALA A 14 22.24 21.81 13.34
CA ALA A 14 21.96 20.47 12.76
C ALA A 14 20.80 19.71 13.43
N LEU A 15 20.24 20.24 14.52
CA LEU A 15 19.20 19.55 15.30
C LEU A 15 17.75 19.92 14.94
N TRP A 16 17.53 20.85 13.98
CA TRP A 16 16.20 21.37 13.69
C TRP A 16 15.63 20.91 12.34
N GLY A 17 16.26 19.96 11.66
CA GLY A 17 15.85 19.44 10.36
C GLY A 17 15.08 18.10 10.37
N GLY A 18 14.73 17.56 11.52
CA GLY A 18 13.97 16.33 11.63
C GLY A 18 12.47 16.60 11.51
N GLY A 19 11.93 16.65 10.29
CA GLY A 19 10.50 16.53 10.10
C GLY A 19 10.01 15.23 10.73
N CYS A 20 9.20 15.30 11.78
CA CYS A 20 8.59 14.15 12.44
C CYS A 20 7.54 13.52 11.51
N SER A 21 7.98 12.77 10.49
CA SER A 21 7.08 11.84 9.85
C SER A 21 6.81 10.70 10.82
N LEU A 22 5.55 10.45 11.14
CA LEU A 22 5.17 9.29 11.95
C LEU A 22 5.68 8.01 11.29
N PRO A 23 6.29 7.09 12.05
CA PRO A 23 6.71 5.82 11.50
C PRO A 23 5.49 5.07 10.98
N ARG A 24 5.62 4.50 9.76
CA ARG A 24 4.56 3.66 9.21
C ARG A 24 4.41 2.39 10.06
N PRO A 25 3.18 1.98 10.39
CA PRO A 25 2.93 0.69 11.04
C PRO A 25 3.51 -0.48 10.25
N GLU A 26 3.79 -1.60 10.93
CA GLU A 26 4.29 -2.80 10.28
C GLU A 26 3.35 -3.29 9.17
N PRO A 27 3.90 -3.67 7.99
CA PRO A 27 3.13 -4.20 6.89
C PRO A 27 2.38 -5.49 7.26
N ARG A 28 1.09 -5.55 6.91
CA ARG A 28 0.26 -6.73 7.16
C ARG A 28 -0.12 -7.41 5.85
N TRP A 29 0.56 -8.51 5.57
CA TRP A 29 0.32 -9.33 4.40
C TRP A 29 -0.66 -10.45 4.69
N VAL A 30 -1.57 -10.71 3.75
CA VAL A 30 -2.50 -11.85 3.79
C VAL A 30 -2.38 -12.65 2.50
N GLY A 31 -2.57 -13.96 2.56
CA GLY A 31 -2.43 -14.78 1.36
C GLY A 31 -2.32 -16.26 1.66
N GLY A 32 -1.45 -16.93 0.92
CA GLY A 32 -1.16 -18.37 1.07
C GLY A 32 -0.95 -19.06 -0.25
N GLU A 33 -0.77 -20.38 -0.20
CA GLU A 33 -0.48 -21.20 -1.38
C GLU A 33 -1.73 -21.41 -2.25
N LEU A 34 -1.50 -21.43 -3.55
CA LEU A 34 -2.50 -21.65 -4.60
C LEU A 34 -1.90 -22.46 -5.75
N LYS A 35 -2.76 -23.08 -6.55
CA LYS A 35 -2.38 -23.73 -7.80
C LYS A 35 -2.79 -22.82 -8.97
N ALA A 36 -1.91 -22.70 -9.96
CA ALA A 36 -2.23 -22.04 -11.22
C ALA A 36 -1.44 -22.68 -12.35
N THR A 37 -2.05 -22.71 -13.52
CA THR A 37 -1.49 -23.36 -14.73
C THR A 37 -0.36 -22.54 -15.35
N SER A 38 -0.38 -21.22 -15.19
CA SER A 38 0.64 -20.34 -15.77
C SER A 38 0.68 -18.97 -15.08
N GLU A 39 1.79 -18.27 -15.24
CA GLU A 39 1.98 -16.87 -14.78
C GLU A 39 0.96 -15.90 -15.39
N ARG A 40 0.62 -16.11 -16.66
CA ARG A 40 -0.40 -15.32 -17.33
C ARG A 40 -1.77 -15.39 -16.64
N VAL A 41 -2.16 -16.56 -16.18
CA VAL A 41 -3.44 -16.75 -15.45
C VAL A 41 -3.40 -16.03 -14.10
N LEU A 42 -2.28 -16.07 -13.38
CA LEU A 42 -2.09 -15.32 -12.13
C LEU A 42 -2.22 -13.81 -12.37
N TRP A 43 -1.59 -13.34 -13.45
CA TRP A 43 -1.57 -11.94 -13.81
C TRP A 43 -2.98 -11.40 -14.15
N GLU A 44 -3.71 -12.14 -14.99
CA GLU A 44 -5.10 -11.78 -15.31
C GLU A 44 -6.01 -11.83 -14.08
N ALA A 45 -5.87 -12.84 -13.21
CA ALA A 45 -6.62 -12.92 -11.96
C ALA A 45 -6.31 -11.71 -11.05
N THR A 46 -5.04 -11.30 -10.96
CA THR A 46 -4.62 -10.11 -10.21
C THR A 46 -5.29 -8.84 -10.75
N ARG A 47 -5.22 -8.62 -12.06
CA ARG A 47 -5.84 -7.43 -12.69
C ARG A 47 -7.35 -7.36 -12.44
N LEU A 48 -8.04 -8.47 -12.65
CA LEU A 48 -9.49 -8.56 -12.43
C LEU A 48 -9.84 -8.33 -10.95
N ALA A 49 -9.04 -8.88 -10.02
CA ALA A 49 -9.28 -8.71 -8.60
C ALA A 49 -9.09 -7.25 -8.16
N LEU A 50 -8.06 -6.57 -8.64
CA LEU A 50 -7.85 -5.15 -8.37
C LEU A 50 -9.02 -4.31 -8.89
N GLN A 51 -9.43 -4.51 -10.14
CA GLN A 51 -10.56 -3.81 -10.75
C GLN A 51 -11.87 -4.05 -9.99
N LYS A 52 -12.15 -5.30 -9.62
CA LYS A 52 -13.38 -5.67 -8.88
C LYS A 52 -13.44 -5.02 -7.50
N ASN A 53 -12.30 -4.79 -6.88
CA ASN A 53 -12.19 -4.15 -5.57
C ASN A 53 -11.95 -2.63 -5.68
N ASN A 54 -12.20 -2.02 -6.85
CA ASN A 54 -12.07 -0.59 -7.11
C ASN A 54 -10.66 -0.03 -6.86
N PHE A 55 -9.63 -0.82 -7.12
CA PHE A 55 -8.26 -0.34 -7.14
C PHE A 55 -7.86 0.03 -8.57
N PRO A 56 -7.35 1.26 -8.81
CA PRO A 56 -6.85 1.65 -10.12
C PRO A 56 -5.68 0.75 -10.56
N VAL A 57 -5.84 0.10 -11.71
CA VAL A 57 -4.81 -0.77 -12.30
C VAL A 57 -3.89 0.04 -13.21
N GLY A 58 -2.60 -0.27 -13.22
CA GLY A 58 -1.64 0.30 -14.17
C GLY A 58 -0.63 1.27 -13.57
N ALA A 59 -0.63 1.51 -12.24
CA ALA A 59 0.37 2.40 -11.61
C ALA A 59 1.77 1.78 -11.66
N HIS A 60 1.95 0.58 -11.10
CA HIS A 60 3.21 -0.16 -11.11
C HIS A 60 2.93 -1.66 -11.29
N MET A 61 2.81 -2.06 -12.55
CA MET A 61 2.48 -3.44 -12.92
C MET A 61 3.74 -4.12 -13.49
N ASP A 62 4.48 -4.82 -12.62
CA ASP A 62 5.70 -5.54 -12.98
C ASP A 62 5.39 -7.03 -13.21
N GLU A 63 4.99 -7.33 -14.44
CA GLU A 63 4.63 -8.70 -14.84
C GLU A 63 5.85 -9.64 -14.79
N ALA A 64 7.05 -9.13 -15.09
CA ALA A 64 8.27 -9.94 -15.10
C ALA A 64 8.64 -10.47 -13.71
N ASN A 65 8.36 -9.69 -12.66
CA ASN A 65 8.60 -10.08 -11.28
C ASN A 65 7.32 -10.49 -10.54
N LEU A 66 6.19 -10.57 -11.25
CA LEU A 66 4.87 -10.92 -10.71
C LEU A 66 4.49 -10.06 -9.49
N LYS A 67 4.73 -8.75 -9.59
CA LYS A 67 4.40 -7.76 -8.56
C LYS A 67 3.47 -6.70 -9.14
N ALA A 68 2.38 -6.45 -8.45
CA ALA A 68 1.44 -5.40 -8.81
C ALA A 68 1.27 -4.42 -7.65
N GLU A 69 1.33 -3.14 -7.96
CA GLU A 69 0.94 -2.05 -7.07
C GLU A 69 -0.14 -1.23 -7.77
N SER A 70 -1.27 -1.05 -7.13
CA SER A 70 -2.36 -0.24 -7.65
C SER A 70 -2.11 1.26 -7.45
N GLY A 71 -2.82 2.09 -8.19
CA GLY A 71 -3.01 3.48 -7.80
C GLY A 71 -3.78 3.60 -6.48
N TYR A 72 -3.81 4.82 -5.93
CA TYR A 72 -4.62 5.12 -4.74
C TYR A 72 -6.12 5.19 -5.08
N THR A 73 -6.93 4.62 -4.21
CA THR A 73 -8.36 4.90 -4.11
C THR A 73 -8.60 5.76 -2.87
N ASN A 74 -9.43 6.80 -3.01
CA ASN A 74 -9.66 7.79 -1.96
C ASN A 74 -11.09 7.74 -1.46
N SER A 75 -11.29 7.94 -0.16
CA SER A 75 -12.58 8.12 0.48
C SER A 75 -12.49 9.31 1.43
N LEU A 76 -13.15 10.40 1.05
CA LEU A 76 -13.18 11.64 1.85
C LEU A 76 -14.53 11.80 2.56
N ALA A 77 -15.15 10.71 3.05
CA ALA A 77 -16.47 10.74 3.69
C ALA A 77 -16.40 11.28 5.14
N PRO A 78 -16.66 12.58 5.40
CA PRO A 78 -16.42 13.22 6.70
C PRO A 78 -17.39 12.76 7.78
N PHE A 79 -18.60 12.29 7.40
CA PHE A 79 -19.62 11.84 8.34
C PHE A 79 -19.38 10.44 8.92
N ARG A 80 -18.35 9.73 8.44
CA ARG A 80 -17.97 8.39 8.89
C ARG A 80 -16.57 8.33 9.51
N GLY A 81 -16.06 9.47 9.98
CA GLY A 81 -14.70 9.60 10.50
C GLY A 81 -13.78 10.36 9.54
N LYS A 82 -12.47 10.22 9.75
CA LYS A 82 -11.46 10.86 8.90
C LYS A 82 -11.43 10.20 7.52
N GLY A 83 -11.20 11.01 6.47
CA GLY A 83 -10.95 10.50 5.14
C GLY A 83 -9.72 9.57 5.11
N PHE A 84 -9.68 8.67 4.13
CA PHE A 84 -8.54 7.79 3.94
C PHE A 84 -8.27 7.57 2.45
N ARG A 85 -7.06 7.14 2.16
CA ARG A 85 -6.68 6.59 0.86
C ARG A 85 -6.05 5.22 1.04
N GLU A 86 -6.20 4.36 0.04
CA GLU A 86 -5.68 3.01 0.07
C GLU A 86 -5.06 2.64 -1.27
N ARG A 87 -4.01 1.82 -1.25
CA ARG A 87 -3.46 1.14 -2.41
C ARG A 87 -3.18 -0.31 -2.10
N CYS A 88 -3.28 -1.15 -3.12
CA CYS A 88 -3.14 -2.59 -2.99
C CYS A 88 -1.81 -3.06 -3.60
N PHE A 89 -1.12 -3.93 -2.88
CA PHE A 89 0.05 -4.65 -3.35
C PHE A 89 -0.29 -6.12 -3.48
N VAL A 90 0.10 -6.73 -4.59
CA VAL A 90 -0.03 -8.16 -4.83
C VAL A 90 1.33 -8.70 -5.27
N VAL A 91 1.80 -9.74 -4.59
CA VAL A 91 3.07 -10.39 -4.89
C VAL A 91 2.84 -11.88 -5.04
N TRP A 92 3.46 -12.46 -6.07
CA TRP A 92 3.46 -13.88 -6.32
C TRP A 92 4.86 -14.45 -6.25
N THR A 93 5.02 -15.54 -5.51
CA THR A 93 6.28 -16.27 -5.42
C THR A 93 6.05 -17.73 -5.84
N ARG A 94 6.86 -18.21 -6.77
CA ARG A 94 6.80 -19.62 -7.19
C ARG A 94 7.38 -20.50 -6.10
N VAL A 95 6.58 -21.45 -5.60
CA VAL A 95 7.00 -22.39 -4.54
C VAL A 95 7.16 -23.83 -5.04
N GLY A 96 6.77 -24.10 -6.30
CA GLY A 96 6.91 -25.39 -6.95
C GLY A 96 6.29 -25.42 -8.33
N GLU A 97 6.27 -26.57 -8.98
CA GLU A 97 5.60 -26.74 -10.26
C GLU A 97 4.10 -26.54 -10.11
N GLY A 98 3.53 -25.56 -10.83
CA GLY A 98 2.11 -25.19 -10.75
C GLY A 98 1.65 -24.68 -9.38
N ARG A 99 2.56 -24.46 -8.42
CA ARG A 99 2.26 -23.96 -7.07
C ARG A 99 2.88 -22.60 -6.84
N TRP A 100 2.08 -21.71 -6.25
CA TRP A 100 2.41 -20.31 -6.06
C TRP A 100 2.00 -19.86 -4.66
N HIS A 101 2.78 -18.96 -4.09
CA HIS A 101 2.44 -18.26 -2.87
C HIS A 101 1.97 -16.85 -3.23
N LEU A 102 0.75 -16.51 -2.83
CA LEU A 102 0.13 -15.21 -2.98
C LEU A 102 0.33 -14.41 -1.70
N GLU A 103 0.72 -13.16 -1.83
CA GLU A 103 0.72 -12.17 -0.76
C GLU A 103 -0.02 -10.91 -1.23
N VAL A 104 -0.98 -10.48 -0.45
CA VAL A 104 -1.77 -9.26 -0.69
C VAL A 104 -1.68 -8.36 0.51
N ARG A 105 -1.48 -7.07 0.29
CA ARG A 105 -1.45 -6.03 1.30
C ARG A 105 -2.27 -4.84 0.82
N VAL A 106 -3.07 -4.25 1.69
CA VAL A 106 -3.74 -2.98 1.42
C VAL A 106 -3.23 -1.93 2.40
N GLU A 107 -2.33 -1.11 1.90
CA GLU A 107 -1.79 0.03 2.64
C GLU A 107 -2.83 1.12 2.75
N ARG A 108 -2.93 1.72 3.94
CA ARG A 108 -3.86 2.83 4.23
C ARG A 108 -3.11 4.04 4.75
N ASP A 109 -3.54 5.20 4.31
CA ASP A 109 -3.22 6.49 4.91
C ASP A 109 -4.51 7.20 5.31
N ARG A 110 -4.50 7.89 6.45
CA ARG A 110 -5.60 8.68 6.98
C ARG A 110 -5.38 10.16 6.67
N ASN A 111 -6.45 10.87 6.32
CA ASN A 111 -6.40 12.33 6.19
C ASN A 111 -6.56 12.99 7.56
N ASP A 112 -5.56 13.74 8.02
CA ASP A 112 -5.58 14.46 9.27
C ASP A 112 -5.95 15.95 9.11
N ASP A 113 -6.16 16.45 7.87
CA ASP A 113 -6.72 17.79 7.66
C ASP A 113 -8.17 17.85 8.12
N ILE A 114 -8.42 18.70 9.12
CA ILE A 114 -9.76 18.95 9.69
C ILE A 114 -10.43 20.21 9.11
N THR A 115 -9.65 21.04 8.41
CA THR A 115 -10.13 22.34 7.91
C THR A 115 -10.82 22.19 6.56
N HIS A 116 -10.24 21.35 5.69
CA HIS A 116 -10.75 21.09 4.33
C HIS A 116 -10.92 19.57 4.11
N PRO A 117 -11.71 18.87 4.93
CA PRO A 117 -11.74 17.41 4.97
C PRO A 117 -12.22 16.76 3.66
N LEU A 118 -12.89 17.53 2.80
CA LEU A 118 -13.42 17.07 1.50
C LEU A 118 -12.56 17.46 0.30
N ASP A 119 -11.49 18.23 0.50
CA ASP A 119 -10.62 18.66 -0.58
C ASP A 119 -9.30 17.88 -0.52
N ILE A 120 -9.12 17.00 -1.50
CA ILE A 120 -7.93 16.13 -1.61
C ILE A 120 -6.64 16.95 -1.77
N SER A 121 -6.71 18.16 -2.30
CA SER A 121 -5.53 19.02 -2.50
C SER A 121 -4.96 19.58 -1.19
N TYR A 122 -5.75 19.61 -0.14
CA TYR A 122 -5.34 19.99 1.22
C TYR A 122 -5.10 18.80 2.14
N ALA A 123 -5.30 17.59 1.64
CA ALA A 123 -5.22 16.40 2.49
C ALA A 123 -3.82 16.22 3.10
N ASP A 124 -3.77 16.09 4.41
CA ASP A 124 -2.59 15.71 5.19
C ASP A 124 -2.62 14.20 5.44
N TRP A 125 -1.95 13.46 4.55
CA TRP A 125 -1.94 12.01 4.58
C TRP A 125 -0.94 11.47 5.59
N GLN A 126 -1.45 10.85 6.65
CA GLN A 126 -0.67 10.21 7.70
C GLN A 126 -0.78 8.68 7.61
N PRO A 127 0.31 7.93 7.86
CA PRO A 127 0.26 6.48 7.89
C PRO A 127 -0.78 5.96 8.88
N ASP A 128 -1.56 4.96 8.44
CA ASP A 128 -2.56 4.26 9.25
C ASP A 128 -2.31 2.74 9.16
N PRO A 129 -2.78 1.91 10.10
CA PRO A 129 -2.68 0.46 9.98
C PRO A 129 -3.28 -0.05 8.67
N ASP A 130 -2.60 -1.03 8.07
CA ASP A 130 -3.05 -1.68 6.84
C ASP A 130 -4.47 -2.23 6.96
N ASN A 131 -5.25 -2.16 5.88
CA ASN A 131 -6.60 -2.71 5.82
C ASN A 131 -6.58 -4.21 5.48
N GLU A 132 -6.38 -5.05 6.52
CA GLU A 132 -6.34 -6.50 6.35
C GLU A 132 -7.65 -7.08 5.79
N GLU A 133 -8.80 -6.54 6.18
CA GLU A 133 -10.10 -7.01 5.71
C GLU A 133 -10.19 -6.86 4.19
N ARG A 134 -9.84 -5.70 3.68
CA ARG A 134 -9.85 -5.43 2.24
C ARG A 134 -8.80 -6.26 1.50
N ALA A 135 -7.62 -6.48 2.12
CA ALA A 135 -6.61 -7.37 1.57
C ALA A 135 -7.11 -8.82 1.47
N ARG A 136 -7.84 -9.32 2.49
CA ARG A 136 -8.47 -10.65 2.44
C ARG A 136 -9.52 -10.74 1.33
N LEU A 137 -10.33 -9.70 1.10
CA LEU A 137 -11.32 -9.69 0.01
C LEU A 137 -10.65 -9.81 -1.36
N VAL A 138 -9.56 -9.07 -1.60
CA VAL A 138 -8.78 -9.18 -2.84
C VAL A 138 -8.21 -10.58 -3.00
N ALA A 139 -7.57 -11.13 -1.94
CA ALA A 139 -6.99 -12.46 -1.97
C ALA A 139 -8.05 -13.55 -2.22
N GLN A 140 -9.22 -13.46 -1.59
CA GLN A 140 -10.33 -14.38 -1.80
C GLN A 140 -10.87 -14.32 -3.24
N TYR A 141 -10.97 -13.13 -3.80
CA TYR A 141 -11.42 -12.98 -5.18
C TYR A 141 -10.42 -13.58 -6.17
N ILE A 142 -9.12 -13.37 -5.96
CA ILE A 142 -8.06 -14.05 -6.75
C ILE A 142 -8.23 -15.56 -6.69
N ARG A 143 -8.40 -16.12 -5.47
CA ARG A 143 -8.62 -17.56 -5.29
C ARG A 143 -9.82 -18.07 -6.08
N SER A 144 -10.95 -17.39 -5.96
CA SER A 144 -12.18 -17.78 -6.66
C SER A 144 -12.02 -17.84 -8.18
N LEU A 145 -11.21 -16.93 -8.75
CA LEU A 145 -10.92 -16.92 -10.19
C LEU A 145 -10.02 -18.08 -10.63
N LEU A 146 -9.12 -18.56 -9.75
CA LEU A 146 -8.21 -19.65 -10.04
C LEU A 146 -8.87 -21.02 -9.82
N ASP A 147 -9.74 -21.14 -8.82
CA ASP A 147 -10.47 -22.39 -8.50
C ASP A 147 -11.56 -22.73 -9.53
N THR A 148 -12.00 -21.75 -10.31
CA THR A 148 -13.06 -21.93 -11.32
C THR A 148 -12.53 -22.44 -12.67
N ARG A 149 -11.22 -22.64 -12.79
CA ARG A 149 -10.53 -23.11 -14.00
C ARG A 149 -9.80 -24.42 -13.74
#